data_ad15abfe488384328923d0437d8ba8af
#
_entry.id   ad15abfe488384328923d0437d8ba8af
#
_cell.length_a   1.000
_cell.length_b   1.000
_cell.length_c   1.000
_cell.angle_alpha   90.00
_cell.angle_beta   90.00
_cell.angle_gamma   90.00
#
_symmetry.space_group_name_H-M   'P 1'
#
loop_
_entity.id
_entity.type
_entity.pdbx_description
1 polymer ?
#
loop_
_entity_poly.entity_id
_entity_poly.type
_entity_poly.pdbx_seq_one_letter_code
_entity_poly.pdbx_strand_id
1 'polypeptide(L)'
;MSLLRLYRHAESPYERFWAIAYANFSETIYNREVCQAWVSLLAEVPHNAMCQRVQAANNARIKSNLSHELRHFLEGDRVQEVANLLGTLIDGIWVRAGLFAITPDCEKALNEFEFTTLYLVGASLDEEKHHKDAREKIKTIAKIALGPELFRPQ
;
A
#
# COMPACT_ATOMS: atom_id res chain seq x y z
N MET A 1 -0.68 7.01 10.14
CA MET A 1 -1.56 8.21 10.11
C MET A 1 -2.25 8.41 8.76
N SER A 2 -1.59 8.18 7.63
CA SER A 2 -2.16 8.38 6.28
C SER A 2 -3.39 7.52 5.98
N LEU A 3 -3.37 6.22 6.30
CA LEU A 3 -4.47 5.30 6.02
C LEU A 3 -5.77 5.70 6.73
N LEU A 4 -5.71 6.06 8.02
CA LEU A 4 -6.90 6.46 8.77
C LEU A 4 -7.56 7.73 8.21
N ARG A 5 -6.77 8.65 7.63
CA ARG A 5 -7.32 9.83 6.95
C ARG A 5 -8.08 9.45 5.68
N LEU A 6 -7.51 8.55 4.88
CA LEU A 6 -8.18 8.06 3.67
C LEU A 6 -9.44 7.25 3.99
N TYR A 7 -9.41 6.41 5.02
CA TYR A 7 -10.56 5.62 5.45
C TYR A 7 -11.78 6.45 5.86
N ARG A 8 -11.57 7.66 6.39
CA ARG A 8 -12.68 8.56 6.73
C ARG A 8 -13.51 9.00 5.52
N HIS A 9 -12.93 8.93 4.34
CA HIS A 9 -13.55 9.34 3.09
C HIS A 9 -13.89 8.17 2.17
N ALA A 10 -13.53 6.95 2.56
CA ALA A 10 -13.81 5.74 1.80
C ALA A 10 -15.20 5.20 2.17
N GLU A 11 -16.09 5.11 1.19
CA GLU A 11 -17.49 4.73 1.36
C GLU A 11 -17.76 3.26 0.97
N SER A 12 -16.88 2.67 0.17
CA SER A 12 -17.02 1.28 -0.31
C SER A 12 -15.83 0.41 0.08
N PRO A 13 -15.96 -0.94 0.07
CA PRO A 13 -14.84 -1.86 0.24
C PRO A 13 -13.73 -1.63 -0.79
N TYR A 14 -14.08 -1.34 -2.05
CA TYR A 14 -13.12 -1.03 -3.10
C TYR A 14 -12.29 0.22 -2.75
N GLU A 15 -12.92 1.27 -2.28
CA GLU A 15 -12.25 2.51 -1.87
C GLU A 15 -11.34 2.30 -0.66
N ARG A 16 -11.79 1.52 0.34
CA ARG A 16 -10.95 1.18 1.50
C ARG A 16 -9.74 0.34 1.09
N PHE A 17 -9.91 -0.61 0.18
CA PHE A 17 -8.80 -1.38 -0.37
C PHE A 17 -7.78 -0.47 -1.07
N TRP A 18 -8.22 0.43 -1.94
CA TRP A 18 -7.34 1.38 -2.63
C TRP A 18 -6.71 2.40 -1.70
N ALA A 19 -7.36 2.76 -0.59
CA ALA A 19 -6.76 3.59 0.45
C ALA A 19 -5.51 2.95 1.06
N ILE A 20 -5.44 1.61 1.16
CA ILE A 20 -4.24 0.89 1.62
C ILE A 20 -3.10 1.09 0.61
N ALA A 21 -3.36 0.92 -0.69
CA ALA A 21 -2.36 1.12 -1.73
C ALA A 21 -1.82 2.58 -1.73
N TYR A 22 -2.70 3.57 -1.72
CA TYR A 22 -2.30 4.97 -1.66
C TYR A 22 -1.56 5.35 -0.37
N ALA A 23 -1.92 4.75 0.77
CA ALA A 23 -1.19 4.95 2.02
C ALA A 23 0.23 4.38 1.99
N ASN A 24 0.54 3.45 1.09
CA ASN A 24 1.87 2.87 0.90
C ASN A 24 2.66 3.51 -0.24
N PHE A 25 1.99 4.08 -1.25
CA PHE A 25 2.65 4.60 -2.46
C PHE A 25 2.43 6.09 -2.70
N SER A 26 1.94 6.85 -1.70
CA SER A 26 1.81 8.30 -1.85
C SER A 26 3.19 8.97 -1.92
N GLU A 27 3.32 10.06 -2.68
CA GLU A 27 4.57 10.81 -2.88
C GLU A 27 5.20 11.28 -1.56
N THR A 28 4.39 11.48 -0.52
CA THR A 28 4.87 11.90 0.80
C THR A 28 5.69 10.83 1.53
N ILE A 29 5.48 9.56 1.21
CA ILE A 29 6.17 8.43 1.85
C ILE A 29 6.96 7.59 0.84
N TYR A 30 6.46 7.36 -0.34
CA TYR A 30 7.15 6.60 -1.37
C TYR A 30 8.06 7.54 -2.18
N ASN A 31 9.18 7.92 -1.55
CA ASN A 31 10.21 8.77 -2.13
C ASN A 31 11.60 8.15 -1.87
N ARG A 32 12.62 8.67 -2.56
CA ARG A 32 13.98 8.12 -2.51
C ARG A 32 14.53 8.00 -1.09
N GLU A 33 14.42 9.05 -0.31
CA GLU A 33 15.02 9.10 1.03
C GLU A 33 14.38 8.06 1.95
N VAL A 34 13.05 7.97 1.93
CA VAL A 34 12.31 7.02 2.78
C VAL A 34 12.53 5.59 2.30
N CYS A 35 12.58 5.33 0.98
CA CYS A 35 12.89 3.99 0.46
C CYS A 35 14.31 3.54 0.84
N GLN A 36 15.30 4.43 0.79
CA GLN A 36 16.67 4.11 1.21
C GLN A 36 16.76 3.88 2.73
N ALA A 37 16.08 4.70 3.54
CA ALA A 37 16.00 4.49 4.98
C ALA A 37 15.35 3.15 5.33
N TRP A 38 14.31 2.76 4.58
CA TRP A 38 13.66 1.46 4.73
C TRP A 38 14.62 0.30 4.44
N VAL A 39 15.37 0.36 3.35
CA VAL A 39 16.40 -0.66 3.02
C VAL A 39 17.46 -0.75 4.11
N SER A 40 17.92 0.40 4.63
CA SER A 40 18.88 0.43 5.74
C SER A 40 18.32 -0.22 7.00
N LEU A 41 17.04 0.03 7.33
CA LEU A 41 16.39 -0.65 8.45
C LEU A 41 16.31 -2.16 8.22
N LEU A 42 15.95 -2.60 7.01
CA LEU A 42 15.87 -4.03 6.68
C LEU A 42 17.24 -4.73 6.80
N ALA A 43 18.34 -4.06 6.47
CA ALA A 43 19.68 -4.59 6.63
C ALA A 43 20.04 -4.84 8.11
N GLU A 44 19.48 -4.05 9.02
CA GLU A 44 19.68 -4.21 10.46
C GLU A 44 18.77 -5.27 11.11
N VAL A 45 17.69 -5.67 10.45
CA VAL A 45 16.71 -6.64 11.00
C VAL A 45 17.36 -7.93 11.52
N PRO A 46 18.33 -8.58 10.83
CA PRO A 46 18.98 -9.78 11.35
C PRO A 46 19.79 -9.58 12.64
N HIS A 47 20.19 -8.34 12.91
CA HIS A 47 21.17 -8.01 13.97
C HIS A 47 20.59 -7.16 15.10
N ASN A 48 19.41 -6.59 14.92
CA ASN A 48 18.84 -5.61 15.86
C ASN A 48 17.39 -5.96 16.22
N ALA A 49 17.15 -6.31 17.48
CA ALA A 49 15.83 -6.70 17.98
C ALA A 49 14.76 -5.57 17.86
N MET A 50 15.17 -4.29 17.89
CA MET A 50 14.26 -3.18 17.67
C MET A 50 13.81 -3.14 16.20
N CYS A 51 14.75 -3.28 15.26
CA CYS A 51 14.44 -3.33 13.83
C CYS A 51 13.54 -4.53 13.48
N GLN A 52 13.77 -5.70 14.12
CA GLN A 52 12.89 -6.86 13.99
C GLN A 52 11.46 -6.55 14.42
N ARG A 53 11.28 -5.89 15.58
CA ARG A 53 9.95 -5.51 16.06
C ARG A 53 9.26 -4.52 15.13
N VAL A 54 9.97 -3.52 14.64
CA VAL A 54 9.45 -2.53 13.69
C VAL A 54 8.99 -3.21 12.41
N GLN A 55 9.83 -4.08 11.84
CA GLN A 55 9.51 -4.82 10.62
C GLN A 55 8.31 -5.77 10.83
N ALA A 56 8.30 -6.54 11.92
CA ALA A 56 7.20 -7.43 12.25
C ALA A 56 5.87 -6.67 12.42
N ALA A 57 5.89 -5.53 13.11
CA ALA A 57 4.71 -4.70 13.31
C ALA A 57 4.21 -4.11 11.98
N ASN A 58 5.10 -3.66 11.09
CA ASN A 58 4.75 -3.15 9.78
C ASN A 58 4.10 -4.24 8.91
N ASN A 59 4.70 -5.42 8.86
CA ASN A 59 4.18 -6.55 8.09
C ASN A 59 2.81 -7.01 8.61
N ALA A 60 2.66 -7.13 9.94
CA ALA A 60 1.39 -7.49 10.56
C ALA A 60 0.29 -6.46 10.24
N ARG A 61 0.62 -5.17 10.25
CA ARG A 61 -0.31 -4.09 9.92
C ARG A 61 -0.76 -4.15 8.46
N ILE A 62 0.18 -4.28 7.51
CA ILE A 62 -0.13 -4.37 6.07
C ILE A 62 -1.00 -5.59 5.81
N LYS A 63 -0.58 -6.76 6.31
CA LYS A 63 -1.33 -8.02 6.16
C LYS A 63 -2.73 -7.93 6.75
N SER A 64 -2.88 -7.38 7.97
CA SER A 64 -4.18 -7.23 8.61
C SER A 64 -5.11 -6.33 7.82
N ASN A 65 -4.62 -5.18 7.35
CA ASN A 65 -5.41 -4.25 6.55
C ASN A 65 -5.85 -4.88 5.22
N LEU A 66 -4.92 -5.50 4.50
CA LEU A 66 -5.23 -6.19 3.24
C LEU A 66 -6.23 -7.32 3.46
N SER A 67 -6.01 -8.19 4.45
CA SER A 67 -6.92 -9.29 4.74
C SER A 67 -8.31 -8.82 5.11
N HIS A 68 -8.42 -7.69 5.82
CA HIS A 68 -9.73 -7.12 6.19
C HIS A 68 -10.55 -6.75 4.95
N GLU A 69 -9.97 -6.02 4.03
CA GLU A 69 -10.68 -5.57 2.82
C GLU A 69 -10.85 -6.71 1.79
N LEU A 70 -9.88 -7.60 1.65
CA LEU A 70 -9.96 -8.73 0.71
C LEU A 70 -11.09 -9.72 1.02
N ARG A 71 -11.60 -9.78 2.26
CA ARG A 71 -12.79 -10.58 2.62
C ARG A 71 -14.06 -10.14 1.89
N HIS A 72 -14.07 -8.97 1.29
CA HIS A 72 -15.17 -8.50 0.45
C HIS A 72 -15.10 -9.06 -0.99
N PHE A 73 -13.95 -9.58 -1.40
CA PHE A 73 -13.67 -10.05 -2.75
C PHE A 73 -13.31 -11.55 -2.81
N LEU A 74 -12.89 -12.14 -1.69
CA LEU A 74 -12.37 -13.50 -1.61
C LEU A 74 -12.90 -14.21 -0.37
N GLU A 75 -12.91 -15.54 -0.42
CA GLU A 75 -13.35 -16.40 0.68
C GLU A 75 -12.23 -17.34 1.16
N GLY A 76 -12.36 -17.83 2.38
CA GLY A 76 -11.51 -18.85 2.96
C GLY A 76 -10.02 -18.48 3.01
N ASP A 77 -9.17 -19.45 2.72
CA ASP A 77 -7.71 -19.32 2.80
C ASP A 77 -7.14 -18.39 1.72
N ARG A 78 -7.87 -18.20 0.61
CA ARG A 78 -7.48 -17.28 -0.46
C ARG A 78 -7.24 -15.85 0.02
N VAL A 79 -7.99 -15.40 1.02
CA VAL A 79 -7.80 -14.07 1.64
C VAL A 79 -6.38 -13.91 2.17
N GLN A 80 -5.88 -14.92 2.91
CA GLN A 80 -4.55 -14.86 3.52
C GLN A 80 -3.44 -15.02 2.47
N GLU A 81 -3.63 -15.89 1.49
CA GLU A 81 -2.68 -16.08 0.38
C GLU A 81 -2.49 -14.79 -0.40
N VAL A 82 -3.59 -14.18 -0.83
CA VAL A 82 -3.55 -12.93 -1.62
C VAL A 82 -3.02 -11.76 -0.78
N ALA A 83 -3.42 -11.65 0.50
CA ALA A 83 -2.87 -10.63 1.39
C ALA A 83 -1.35 -10.76 1.57
N ASN A 84 -0.84 -11.99 1.69
CA ASN A 84 0.60 -12.24 1.77
C ASN A 84 1.32 -11.85 0.48
N LEU A 85 0.78 -12.23 -0.69
CA LEU A 85 1.37 -11.91 -1.98
C LEU A 85 1.41 -10.40 -2.24
N LEU A 86 0.31 -9.69 -1.97
CA LEU A 86 0.25 -8.24 -2.11
C LEU A 86 1.15 -7.51 -1.12
N GLY A 87 1.26 -8.01 0.13
CA GLY A 87 2.22 -7.49 1.10
C GLY A 87 3.67 -7.64 0.62
N THR A 88 4.02 -8.82 0.09
CA THR A 88 5.35 -9.08 -0.50
C THR A 88 5.61 -8.21 -1.73
N LEU A 89 4.59 -7.94 -2.56
CA LEU A 89 4.72 -7.03 -3.69
C LEU A 89 5.02 -5.60 -3.22
N ILE A 90 4.30 -5.10 -2.21
CA ILE A 90 4.55 -3.78 -1.62
C ILE A 90 6.01 -3.69 -1.15
N ASP A 91 6.47 -4.65 -0.35
CA ASP A 91 7.85 -4.68 0.15
C ASP A 91 8.86 -4.74 -0.99
N GLY A 92 8.62 -5.56 -2.01
CA GLY A 92 9.49 -5.69 -3.18
C GLY A 92 9.62 -4.40 -3.99
N ILE A 93 8.53 -3.66 -4.17
CA ILE A 93 8.52 -2.36 -4.86
C ILE A 93 9.37 -1.35 -4.07
N TRP A 94 9.19 -1.27 -2.75
CA TRP A 94 9.94 -0.39 -1.86
C TRP A 94 11.44 -0.71 -1.84
N VAL A 95 11.78 -1.98 -1.71
CA VAL A 95 13.18 -2.45 -1.68
C VAL A 95 13.88 -2.12 -3.01
N ARG A 96 13.24 -2.38 -4.13
CA ARG A 96 13.82 -2.04 -5.46
C ARG A 96 14.07 -0.54 -5.60
N ALA A 97 13.12 0.30 -5.16
CA ALA A 97 13.28 1.75 -5.21
C ALA A 97 14.46 2.24 -4.34
N GLY A 98 14.64 1.67 -3.16
CA GLY A 98 15.73 2.03 -2.26
C GLY A 98 17.10 1.51 -2.70
N LEU A 99 17.18 0.24 -3.18
CA LEU A 99 18.44 -0.39 -3.58
C LEU A 99 19.01 0.21 -4.86
N PHE A 100 18.19 0.43 -5.87
CA PHE A 100 18.66 0.83 -7.19
C PHE A 100 18.74 2.35 -7.38
N ALA A 101 18.52 3.13 -6.32
CA ALA A 101 18.52 4.58 -6.36
C ALA A 101 17.65 5.17 -7.48
N ILE A 102 16.61 4.42 -7.87
CA ILE A 102 15.63 4.83 -8.88
C ILE A 102 14.75 5.91 -8.25
N THR A 103 14.38 6.91 -9.02
CA THR A 103 13.34 7.84 -8.56
C THR A 103 12.02 7.07 -8.43
N PRO A 104 11.44 6.95 -7.23
CA PRO A 104 10.18 6.26 -7.06
C PRO A 104 9.08 6.90 -7.90
N ASP A 105 8.37 6.06 -8.65
CA ASP A 105 7.23 6.44 -9.47
C ASP A 105 5.96 5.85 -8.85
N CYS A 106 5.17 6.71 -8.21
CA CYS A 106 3.96 6.31 -7.50
C CYS A 106 2.92 5.71 -8.44
N GLU A 107 2.73 6.27 -9.64
CA GLU A 107 1.75 5.75 -10.61
C GLU A 107 2.17 4.37 -11.12
N LYS A 108 3.46 4.18 -11.40
CA LYS A 108 3.98 2.87 -11.80
C LYS A 108 3.77 1.84 -10.71
N ALA A 109 4.07 2.17 -9.45
CA ALA A 109 3.86 1.27 -8.31
C ALA A 109 2.39 0.90 -8.14
N LEU A 110 1.49 1.88 -8.26
CA LEU A 110 0.04 1.65 -8.20
C LEU A 110 -0.47 0.82 -9.38
N ASN A 111 0.08 0.98 -10.58
CA ASN A 111 -0.27 0.15 -11.75
C ASN A 111 0.19 -1.31 -11.57
N GLU A 112 1.40 -1.54 -11.06
CA GLU A 112 1.89 -2.89 -10.74
C GLU A 112 1.00 -3.55 -9.67
N PHE A 113 0.60 -2.79 -8.65
CA PHE A 113 -0.29 -3.26 -7.60
C PHE A 113 -1.69 -3.57 -8.13
N GLU A 114 -2.26 -2.71 -8.98
CA GLU A 114 -3.57 -2.93 -9.62
C GLU A 114 -3.58 -4.19 -10.47
N PHE A 115 -2.63 -4.30 -11.40
CA PHE A 115 -2.53 -5.45 -12.29
C PHE A 115 -2.47 -6.77 -11.49
N THR A 116 -1.62 -6.81 -10.47
CA THR A 116 -1.46 -8.00 -9.62
C THR A 116 -2.73 -8.28 -8.82
N THR A 117 -3.37 -7.24 -8.26
CA THR A 117 -4.61 -7.39 -7.50
C THR A 117 -5.71 -7.99 -8.36
N LEU A 118 -6.01 -7.38 -9.52
CA LEU A 118 -7.08 -7.83 -10.41
C LEU A 118 -6.88 -9.28 -10.85
N TYR A 119 -5.64 -9.66 -11.14
CA TYR A 119 -5.30 -11.04 -11.49
C TYR A 119 -5.51 -12.01 -10.31
N LEU A 120 -5.05 -11.66 -9.11
CA LEU A 120 -5.13 -12.53 -7.93
C LEU A 120 -6.55 -12.69 -7.38
N VAL A 121 -7.39 -11.64 -7.47
CA VAL A 121 -8.79 -11.74 -7.06
C VAL A 121 -9.67 -12.40 -8.12
N GLY A 122 -9.18 -12.54 -9.35
CA GLY A 122 -9.96 -13.08 -10.47
C GLY A 122 -11.11 -12.16 -10.85
N ALA A 123 -10.85 -10.85 -10.91
CA ALA A 123 -11.88 -9.84 -11.10
C ALA A 123 -12.59 -10.02 -12.46
N SER A 124 -13.92 -9.98 -12.44
CA SER A 124 -14.74 -9.84 -13.62
C SER A 124 -14.61 -8.43 -14.22
N LEU A 125 -15.07 -8.22 -15.46
CA LEU A 125 -15.03 -6.90 -16.11
C LEU A 125 -15.75 -5.81 -15.29
N ASP A 126 -16.86 -6.16 -14.64
CA ASP A 126 -17.59 -5.23 -13.78
C ASP A 126 -16.81 -4.89 -12.50
N GLU A 127 -16.17 -5.88 -11.88
CA GLU A 127 -15.33 -5.68 -10.71
C GLU A 127 -14.08 -4.87 -11.06
N GLU A 128 -13.45 -5.10 -12.22
CA GLU A 128 -12.35 -4.27 -12.71
C GLU A 128 -12.75 -2.81 -12.81
N LYS A 129 -13.96 -2.54 -13.32
CA LYS A 129 -14.49 -1.18 -13.40
C LYS A 129 -14.65 -0.56 -12.00
N HIS A 130 -15.24 -1.30 -11.04
CA HIS A 130 -15.36 -0.83 -9.66
C HIS A 130 -14.00 -0.53 -9.02
N HIS A 131 -13.00 -1.38 -9.25
CA HIS A 131 -11.64 -1.13 -8.80
C HIS A 131 -11.04 0.14 -9.40
N LYS A 132 -11.21 0.36 -10.71
CA LYS A 132 -10.70 1.56 -11.41
C LYS A 132 -11.37 2.85 -10.92
N ASP A 133 -12.69 2.83 -10.80
CA ASP A 133 -13.46 3.98 -10.31
C ASP A 133 -13.07 4.34 -8.87
N ALA A 134 -12.94 3.33 -8.00
CA ALA A 134 -12.50 3.50 -6.62
C ALA A 134 -11.06 4.04 -6.52
N ARG A 135 -10.16 3.52 -7.37
CA ARG A 135 -8.78 4.01 -7.46
C ARG A 135 -8.73 5.50 -7.80
N GLU A 136 -9.45 5.94 -8.83
CA GLU A 136 -9.47 7.34 -9.23
C GLU A 136 -10.08 8.27 -8.16
N LYS A 137 -11.13 7.81 -7.48
CA LYS A 137 -11.73 8.55 -6.36
C LYS A 137 -10.71 8.71 -5.22
N ILE A 138 -10.07 7.63 -4.79
CA ILE A 138 -9.06 7.66 -3.71
C ILE A 138 -7.83 8.47 -4.13
N LYS A 139 -7.41 8.43 -5.39
CA LYS A 139 -6.34 9.27 -5.93
C LYS A 139 -6.64 10.76 -5.71
N THR A 140 -7.85 11.17 -6.01
CA THR A 140 -8.29 12.56 -5.81
C THR A 140 -8.29 12.94 -4.34
N ILE A 141 -8.85 12.06 -3.47
CA ILE A 141 -8.87 12.26 -2.02
C ILE A 141 -7.45 12.31 -1.45
N ALA A 142 -6.56 11.41 -1.90
CA ALA A 142 -5.18 11.35 -1.43
C ALA A 142 -4.40 12.63 -1.74
N LYS A 143 -4.58 13.21 -2.92
CA LYS A 143 -3.97 14.50 -3.28
C LYS A 143 -4.38 15.61 -2.33
N ILE A 144 -5.62 15.63 -1.88
CA ILE A 144 -6.15 16.64 -0.96
C ILE A 144 -5.71 16.32 0.48
N ALA A 145 -5.92 15.07 0.93
CA ALA A 145 -5.73 14.66 2.32
C ALA A 145 -4.27 14.43 2.73
N LEU A 146 -3.38 14.12 1.76
CA LEU A 146 -1.97 13.81 1.97
C LEU A 146 -1.04 14.83 1.31
N GLY A 147 -1.57 15.90 0.75
CA GLY A 147 -0.79 16.96 0.11
C GLY A 147 0.12 17.70 1.10
N PRO A 148 1.21 18.32 0.60
CA PRO A 148 2.23 18.94 1.44
C PRO A 148 1.75 20.13 2.27
N GLU A 149 0.62 20.73 1.93
CA GLU A 149 0.08 21.89 2.66
C GLU A 149 -0.47 21.55 4.06
N LEU A 150 -0.80 20.27 4.33
CA LEU A 150 -1.29 19.81 5.63
C LEU A 150 -0.20 19.54 6.66
N PHE A 151 1.05 19.66 6.28
CA PHE A 151 2.22 19.44 7.15
C PHE A 151 2.94 20.73 7.56
N ARG A 152 2.39 21.92 7.28
CA ARG A 152 2.91 23.16 7.88
C ARG A 152 2.49 23.20 9.35
N PRO A 153 3.44 23.17 10.31
CA PRO A 153 3.11 23.45 11.71
C PRO A 153 2.63 24.90 11.81
N GLN A 154 1.50 25.10 12.47
CA GLN A 154 1.07 26.42 12.94
C GLN A 154 1.98 26.88 14.05
#